data_6c1e7859d952456baffb9b7bc0e0ee22
#
_entry.id   6c1e7859d952456baffb9b7bc0e0ee22
#
_cell.length_a   1.000
_cell.length_b   1.000
_cell.length_c   1.000
_cell.angle_alpha   90.00
_cell.angle_beta   90.00
_cell.angle_gamma   90.00
#
_symmetry.space_group_name_H-M   'P 1'
#
loop_
_entity.id
_entity.type
_entity.pdbx_description
1 polymer ?
#
loop_
_entity_poly.entity_id
_entity_poly.type
_entity_poly.pdbx_seq_one_letter_code
_entity_poly.pdbx_strand_id
1 'polypeptide(L)'
;MTREELKGAIEEMLSICSHTVYNGRAIELTDNIKDEVRRNAIELNEDGMRVIGVAQKTNPRSEGLFSVEDEKNMLLMGYIGFLDPPKDSAAKAIQALHEYGVSIKVLTGDNEIVTKKICKEVGIKAEKIILGVEVEELSEVQLENIVE
;
A
#
# COMPACT_ATOMS: atom_id res chain seq x y z
N MET A 1 13.33 19.33 -21.14
CA MET A 1 12.24 19.28 -20.15
C MET A 1 12.38 17.96 -19.40
N THR A 2 12.96 18.02 -18.24
CA THR A 2 13.17 16.85 -17.38
C THR A 2 11.89 16.54 -16.60
N ARG A 3 11.59 15.26 -16.40
CA ARG A 3 10.46 14.77 -15.63
C ARG A 3 10.97 13.76 -14.63
N GLU A 4 10.53 13.88 -13.41
CA GLU A 4 10.74 12.87 -12.36
C GLU A 4 9.40 12.25 -12.02
N GLU A 5 9.37 10.93 -11.94
CA GLU A 5 8.18 10.13 -11.65
C GLU A 5 8.38 9.39 -10.33
N LEU A 6 7.39 9.47 -9.46
CA LEU A 6 7.36 8.79 -8.18
C LEU A 6 6.18 7.84 -8.12
N LYS A 7 6.38 6.69 -7.47
CA LYS A 7 5.34 5.69 -7.21
C LYS A 7 5.40 5.30 -5.75
N GLY A 8 4.25 5.16 -5.12
CA GLY A 8 4.19 4.77 -3.72
C GLY A 8 2.76 4.50 -3.26
N ALA A 9 2.61 4.27 -1.97
CA ALA A 9 1.30 4.09 -1.37
C ALA A 9 0.41 5.31 -1.60
N ILE A 10 -0.89 5.11 -1.73
CA ILE A 10 -1.84 6.20 -2.05
C ILE A 10 -1.72 7.35 -1.04
N GLU A 11 -1.65 7.04 0.25
CA GLU A 11 -1.57 8.08 1.29
C GLU A 11 -0.29 8.91 1.18
N GLU A 12 0.84 8.28 0.90
CA GLU A 12 2.11 8.97 0.68
C GLU A 12 2.02 9.88 -0.53
N MET A 13 1.48 9.39 -1.66
CA MET A 13 1.32 10.19 -2.88
C MET A 13 0.38 11.37 -2.65
N LEU A 14 -0.74 11.17 -1.94
CA LEU A 14 -1.68 12.25 -1.61
C LEU A 14 -1.07 13.30 -0.68
N SER A 15 -0.10 12.92 0.15
CA SER A 15 0.57 13.85 1.09
C SER A 15 1.56 14.79 0.39
N ILE A 16 2.24 14.32 -0.66
CA ILE A 16 3.26 15.09 -1.39
C ILE A 16 2.72 15.82 -2.62
N CYS A 17 1.51 15.49 -3.06
CA CYS A 17 0.87 16.12 -4.23
C CYS A 17 0.03 17.34 -3.83
N SER A 18 0.15 18.40 -4.62
CA SER A 18 -0.70 19.61 -4.51
C SER A 18 -1.72 19.74 -5.63
N HIS A 19 -1.51 19.04 -6.73
CA HIS A 19 -2.37 19.07 -7.92
C HIS A 19 -2.63 17.64 -8.43
N THR A 20 -3.67 17.49 -9.22
CA THR A 20 -3.99 16.25 -9.95
C THR A 20 -4.39 16.56 -11.39
N VAL A 21 -4.39 15.54 -12.25
CA VAL A 21 -4.82 15.68 -13.64
C VAL A 21 -6.31 15.31 -13.76
N TYR A 22 -7.10 16.24 -14.27
CA TYR A 22 -8.49 16.01 -14.61
C TYR A 22 -8.78 16.50 -16.04
N ASN A 23 -9.28 15.63 -16.91
CA ASN A 23 -9.53 15.93 -18.32
C ASN A 23 -8.33 16.58 -19.04
N GLY A 24 -7.12 16.08 -18.75
CA GLY A 24 -5.88 16.57 -19.37
C GLY A 24 -5.36 17.92 -18.82
N ARG A 25 -5.97 18.45 -17.77
CA ARG A 25 -5.56 19.70 -17.12
C ARG A 25 -5.17 19.46 -15.66
N ALA A 26 -4.13 20.16 -15.22
CA ALA A 26 -3.77 20.16 -13.81
C ALA A 26 -4.79 21.04 -13.05
N ILE A 27 -5.40 20.47 -12.01
CA ILE A 27 -6.28 21.15 -11.06
C ILE A 27 -5.74 20.97 -9.65
N GLU A 28 -6.15 21.81 -8.74
CA GLU A 28 -5.80 21.69 -7.32
C GLU A 28 -6.32 20.36 -6.73
N LEU A 29 -5.47 19.67 -5.99
CA LEU A 29 -5.82 18.44 -5.28
C LEU A 29 -6.49 18.79 -3.94
N THR A 30 -7.78 19.11 -3.99
CA THR A 30 -8.59 19.46 -2.81
C THR A 30 -8.84 18.23 -1.92
N ASP A 31 -9.21 18.45 -0.65
CA ASP A 31 -9.51 17.36 0.27
C ASP A 31 -10.67 16.48 -0.22
N ASN A 32 -11.67 17.04 -0.87
CA ASN A 32 -12.75 16.26 -1.47
C ASN A 32 -12.25 15.28 -2.53
N ILE A 33 -11.28 15.70 -3.37
CA ILE A 33 -10.68 14.83 -4.39
C ILE A 33 -9.80 13.77 -3.73
N LYS A 34 -9.05 14.13 -2.68
CA LYS A 34 -8.25 13.17 -1.91
C LYS A 34 -9.14 12.08 -1.30
N ASP A 35 -10.27 12.47 -0.73
CA ASP A 35 -11.22 11.52 -0.13
C ASP A 35 -11.90 10.63 -1.18
N GLU A 36 -12.14 11.13 -2.38
CA GLU A 36 -12.62 10.31 -3.49
C GLU A 36 -11.57 9.28 -3.92
N VAL A 37 -10.31 9.69 -4.07
CA VAL A 37 -9.20 8.79 -4.39
C VAL A 37 -9.04 7.70 -3.32
N ARG A 38 -9.12 8.06 -2.03
CA ARG A 38 -9.07 7.09 -0.91
C ARG A 38 -10.19 6.07 -1.00
N ARG A 39 -11.42 6.52 -1.19
CA ARG A 39 -12.57 5.60 -1.31
C ARG A 39 -12.38 4.61 -2.46
N ASN A 40 -12.00 5.10 -3.63
CA ASN A 40 -11.76 4.26 -4.80
C ASN A 40 -10.61 3.26 -4.55
N ALA A 41 -9.55 3.69 -3.86
CA ALA A 41 -8.44 2.81 -3.50
C ALA A 41 -8.89 1.72 -2.50
N ILE A 42 -9.74 2.05 -1.53
CA ILE A 42 -10.31 1.08 -0.58
C ILE A 42 -11.16 0.06 -1.32
N GLU A 43 -12.05 0.48 -2.21
CA GLU A 43 -12.88 -0.43 -3.03
C GLU A 43 -12.02 -1.41 -3.83
N LEU A 44 -10.95 -0.91 -4.48
CA LEU A 44 -10.01 -1.76 -5.21
C LEU A 44 -9.27 -2.74 -4.29
N ASN A 45 -8.86 -2.29 -3.10
CA ASN A 45 -8.22 -3.15 -2.10
C ASN A 45 -9.19 -4.24 -1.58
N GLU A 46 -10.46 -3.93 -1.39
CA GLU A 46 -11.51 -4.91 -1.04
C GLU A 46 -11.71 -5.95 -2.14
N ASP A 47 -11.49 -5.57 -3.40
CA ASP A 47 -11.41 -6.49 -4.53
C ASP A 47 -10.10 -7.28 -4.62
N GLY A 48 -9.16 -7.06 -3.69
CA GLY A 48 -7.87 -7.75 -3.58
C GLY A 48 -6.80 -7.17 -4.49
N MET A 49 -7.02 -5.99 -5.05
CA MET A 49 -6.02 -5.30 -5.84
C MET A 49 -5.07 -4.52 -4.94
N ARG A 50 -3.78 -4.56 -5.25
CA ARG A 50 -2.79 -3.62 -4.69
C ARG A 50 -2.91 -2.30 -5.47
N VAL A 51 -3.01 -1.20 -4.75
CA VAL A 51 -3.16 0.13 -5.37
C VAL A 51 -1.93 0.97 -5.10
N ILE A 52 -1.31 1.49 -6.16
CA ILE A 52 -0.20 2.42 -6.10
C ILE A 52 -0.56 3.74 -6.77
N GLY A 53 -0.20 4.85 -6.15
CA GLY A 53 -0.28 6.17 -6.73
C GLY A 53 0.93 6.46 -7.61
N VAL A 54 0.73 7.28 -8.65
CA VAL A 54 1.78 7.77 -9.54
C VAL A 54 1.75 9.29 -9.53
N ALA A 55 2.87 9.90 -9.17
CA ALA A 55 3.03 11.33 -9.16
C ALA A 55 4.19 11.76 -10.08
N GLN A 56 4.12 12.99 -10.58
CA GLN A 56 5.10 13.55 -11.48
C GLN A 56 5.50 14.94 -11.05
N LYS A 57 6.78 15.28 -11.20
CA LYS A 57 7.29 16.64 -11.10
C LYS A 57 7.95 17.05 -12.41
N THR A 58 7.54 18.19 -12.92
CA THR A 58 8.11 18.76 -14.15
C THR A 58 9.14 19.82 -13.76
N ASN A 59 10.31 19.75 -14.42
CA ASN A 59 11.46 20.64 -14.15
C ASN A 59 11.87 20.62 -12.66
N PRO A 60 12.24 19.45 -12.10
CA PRO A 60 12.93 19.43 -10.84
C PRO A 60 14.22 20.26 -10.97
N ARG A 61 14.78 20.70 -9.87
CA ARG A 61 15.97 21.57 -9.86
C ARG A 61 17.01 21.10 -10.88
N SER A 62 17.57 22.04 -11.62
CA SER A 62 18.52 21.77 -12.72
C SER A 62 19.89 21.29 -12.25
N GLU A 63 20.20 21.32 -10.96
CA GLU A 63 21.48 20.94 -10.38
C GLU A 63 21.27 20.07 -9.14
N GLY A 64 21.72 18.82 -9.22
CA GLY A 64 21.72 17.86 -8.13
C GLY A 64 20.87 16.60 -8.40
N LEU A 65 21.06 15.60 -7.55
CA LEU A 65 20.20 14.42 -7.53
C LEU A 65 18.86 14.78 -6.86
N PHE A 66 17.77 14.30 -7.44
CA PHE A 66 16.45 14.39 -6.83
C PHE A 66 16.48 13.65 -5.48
N SER A 67 16.02 14.30 -4.43
CA SER A 67 16.05 13.77 -3.06
C SER A 67 14.65 13.78 -2.46
N VAL A 68 14.47 13.10 -1.33
CA VAL A 68 13.19 13.09 -0.56
C VAL A 68 12.73 14.51 -0.22
N GLU A 69 13.64 15.47 -0.03
CA GLU A 69 13.29 16.87 0.23
C GLU A 69 12.60 17.55 -0.96
N ASP A 70 12.82 17.02 -2.16
CA ASP A 70 12.23 17.52 -3.41
C ASP A 70 10.85 16.93 -3.68
N GLU A 71 10.42 15.92 -2.92
CA GLU A 71 9.12 15.24 -3.00
C GLU A 71 7.99 16.10 -2.42
N LYS A 72 7.82 17.29 -2.96
CA LYS A 72 6.80 18.27 -2.55
C LYS A 72 6.15 18.89 -3.76
N ASN A 73 4.87 19.26 -3.62
CA ASN A 73 4.11 19.94 -4.67
C ASN A 73 4.12 19.17 -5.99
N MET A 74 3.98 17.86 -5.90
CA MET A 74 3.92 16.99 -7.07
C MET A 74 2.53 17.04 -7.72
N LEU A 75 2.46 16.58 -8.95
CA LEU A 75 1.23 16.39 -9.70
C LEU A 75 0.84 14.92 -9.65
N LEU A 76 -0.27 14.61 -9.00
CA LEU A 76 -0.84 13.27 -9.02
C LEU A 76 -1.34 12.96 -10.42
N MET A 77 -0.73 11.99 -11.09
CA MET A 77 -1.13 11.54 -12.43
C MET A 77 -2.31 10.58 -12.38
N GLY A 78 -2.45 9.85 -11.26
CA GLY A 78 -3.48 8.87 -11.04
C GLY A 78 -3.00 7.74 -10.15
N TYR A 79 -3.69 6.63 -10.19
CA TYR A 79 -3.34 5.40 -9.47
C TYR A 79 -3.58 4.17 -10.34
N ILE A 80 -2.89 3.09 -10.01
CA ILE A 80 -2.96 1.82 -10.72
C ILE A 80 -3.32 0.73 -9.71
N GLY A 81 -4.41 0.02 -9.95
CA GLY A 81 -4.74 -1.21 -9.25
C GLY A 81 -4.23 -2.41 -10.05
N PHE A 82 -3.59 -3.37 -9.39
CA PHE A 82 -3.16 -4.61 -10.00
C PHE A 82 -3.40 -5.80 -9.06
N LEU A 83 -3.79 -6.91 -9.65
CA LEU A 83 -4.01 -8.15 -8.93
C LEU A 83 -2.68 -8.91 -8.81
N ASP A 84 -2.34 -9.31 -7.59
CA ASP A 84 -1.17 -10.16 -7.30
C ASP A 84 -1.68 -11.42 -6.57
N PRO A 85 -2.25 -12.39 -7.30
CA PRO A 85 -2.88 -13.55 -6.69
C PRO A 85 -1.85 -14.47 -6.03
N PRO A 86 -2.21 -15.14 -4.94
CA PRO A 86 -1.35 -16.15 -4.34
C PRO A 86 -1.10 -17.29 -5.33
N LYS A 87 0.05 -17.96 -5.17
CA LYS A 87 0.36 -19.16 -5.98
C LYS A 87 -0.67 -20.27 -5.71
N ASP A 88 -1.06 -21.00 -6.74
CA ASP A 88 -2.03 -22.11 -6.64
C ASP A 88 -1.62 -23.18 -5.61
N SER A 89 -0.31 -23.35 -5.37
CA SER A 89 0.22 -24.27 -4.39
C SER A 89 0.15 -23.76 -2.95
N ALA A 90 -0.10 -22.47 -2.72
CA ALA A 90 -0.02 -21.86 -1.39
C ALA A 90 -1.07 -22.46 -0.43
N ALA A 91 -2.33 -22.53 -0.85
CA ALA A 91 -3.41 -23.07 -0.02
C ALA A 91 -3.12 -24.54 0.41
N LYS A 92 -2.61 -25.37 -0.50
CA LYS A 92 -2.26 -26.77 -0.20
C LYS A 92 -1.10 -26.86 0.78
N ALA A 93 -0.07 -26.04 0.62
CA ALA A 93 1.08 -26.02 1.53
C ALA A 93 0.67 -25.56 2.94
N ILE A 94 -0.18 -24.54 3.03
CA ILE A 94 -0.73 -24.01 4.29
C ILE A 94 -1.55 -25.08 5.00
N GLN A 95 -2.42 -25.80 4.27
CA GLN A 95 -3.21 -26.89 4.82
C GLN A 95 -2.32 -28.00 5.38
N ALA A 96 -1.30 -28.41 4.64
CA ALA A 96 -0.36 -29.42 5.09
C ALA A 96 0.38 -29.00 6.37
N LEU A 97 0.82 -27.74 6.47
CA LEU A 97 1.44 -27.21 7.67
C LEU A 97 0.49 -27.26 8.88
N HIS A 98 -0.78 -26.92 8.69
CA HIS A 98 -1.80 -27.01 9.74
C HIS A 98 -2.00 -28.46 10.22
N GLU A 99 -2.00 -29.44 9.31
CA GLU A 99 -2.15 -30.85 9.66
C GLU A 99 -0.97 -31.36 10.52
N TYR A 100 0.21 -30.76 10.37
CA TYR A 100 1.39 -31.02 11.22
C TYR A 100 1.47 -30.15 12.47
N GLY A 101 0.43 -29.35 12.76
CA GLY A 101 0.38 -28.51 13.96
C GLY A 101 1.28 -27.28 13.89
N VAL A 102 1.69 -26.86 12.69
CA VAL A 102 2.53 -25.65 12.52
C VAL A 102 1.67 -24.41 12.47
N SER A 103 1.97 -23.45 13.33
CA SER A 103 1.36 -22.12 13.29
C SER A 103 1.99 -21.26 12.18
N ILE A 104 1.16 -20.53 11.47
CA ILE A 104 1.61 -19.67 10.37
C ILE A 104 1.41 -18.21 10.78
N LYS A 105 2.46 -17.41 10.67
CA LYS A 105 2.44 -15.96 10.85
C LYS A 105 2.76 -15.30 9.52
N VAL A 106 2.02 -14.27 9.15
CA VAL A 106 2.22 -13.51 7.92
C VAL A 106 2.83 -12.17 8.27
N LEU A 107 4.02 -11.90 7.71
CA LEU A 107 4.68 -10.61 7.79
C LEU A 107 4.69 -10.00 6.38
N THR A 108 4.11 -8.83 6.25
CA THR A 108 3.97 -8.15 4.96
C THR A 108 3.96 -6.65 5.14
N GLY A 109 4.43 -5.92 4.12
CA GLY A 109 4.25 -4.48 4.00
C GLY A 109 2.98 -4.09 3.21
N ASP A 110 2.15 -5.06 2.86
CA ASP A 110 0.90 -4.80 2.13
C ASP A 110 -0.17 -4.18 3.04
N ASN A 111 -1.13 -3.52 2.42
CA ASN A 111 -2.30 -3.00 3.10
C ASN A 111 -3.09 -4.13 3.79
N GLU A 112 -3.63 -3.84 4.99
CA GLU A 112 -4.34 -4.83 5.80
C GLU A 112 -5.58 -5.43 5.10
N ILE A 113 -6.28 -4.66 4.27
CA ILE A 113 -7.49 -5.11 3.55
C ILE A 113 -7.10 -6.18 2.53
N VAL A 114 -6.07 -5.92 1.72
CA VAL A 114 -5.52 -6.88 0.76
C VAL A 114 -4.98 -8.11 1.47
N THR A 115 -4.24 -7.93 2.56
CA THR A 115 -3.69 -9.03 3.37
C THR A 115 -4.80 -9.93 3.91
N LYS A 116 -5.87 -9.36 4.49
CA LYS A 116 -7.05 -10.13 4.97
C LYS A 116 -7.66 -10.97 3.86
N LYS A 117 -7.82 -10.40 2.68
CA LYS A 117 -8.40 -11.11 1.53
C LYS A 117 -7.51 -12.26 1.09
N ILE A 118 -6.21 -12.04 0.91
CA ILE A 118 -5.26 -13.09 0.52
C ILE A 118 -5.20 -14.19 1.57
N CYS A 119 -5.12 -13.86 2.86
CA CYS A 119 -5.15 -14.84 3.94
C CYS A 119 -6.39 -15.74 3.85
N LYS A 120 -7.56 -15.13 3.63
CA LYS A 120 -8.83 -15.88 3.46
C LYS A 120 -8.79 -16.81 2.26
N GLU A 121 -8.24 -16.38 1.12
CA GLU A 121 -8.14 -17.16 -0.10
C GLU A 121 -7.22 -18.39 0.07
N VAL A 122 -6.14 -18.26 0.83
CA VAL A 122 -5.19 -19.37 1.07
C VAL A 122 -5.51 -20.20 2.33
N GLY A 123 -6.61 -19.89 3.04
CA GLY A 123 -7.06 -20.65 4.21
C GLY A 123 -6.37 -20.29 5.53
N ILE A 124 -5.71 -19.13 5.61
CA ILE A 124 -5.16 -18.60 6.87
C ILE A 124 -6.27 -17.83 7.60
N LYS A 125 -6.52 -18.20 8.87
CA LYS A 125 -7.40 -17.43 9.73
C LYS A 125 -6.64 -16.24 10.31
N ALA A 126 -6.80 -15.07 9.70
CA ALA A 126 -6.24 -13.81 10.19
C ALA A 126 -7.15 -13.23 11.29
N GLU A 127 -7.15 -13.86 12.48
CA GLU A 127 -7.99 -13.44 13.62
C GLU A 127 -7.48 -12.11 14.22
N LYS A 128 -6.19 -11.88 14.17
CA LYS A 128 -5.55 -10.67 14.68
C LYS A 128 -4.56 -10.14 13.64
N ILE A 129 -4.74 -8.89 13.28
CA ILE A 129 -3.78 -8.14 12.46
C ILE A 129 -3.23 -7.03 13.35
N ILE A 130 -1.92 -6.82 13.27
CA ILE A 130 -1.21 -5.79 14.03
C ILE A 130 -0.48 -4.95 12.99
N LEU A 131 -0.73 -3.66 13.02
CA LEU A 131 -0.08 -2.71 12.11
C LEU A 131 1.35 -2.40 12.56
N GLY A 132 2.21 -2.03 11.62
CA GLY A 132 3.62 -1.71 11.91
C GLY A 132 3.78 -0.67 13.03
N VAL A 133 2.96 0.37 13.02
CA VAL A 133 2.94 1.40 14.06
C VAL A 133 2.57 0.85 15.45
N GLU A 134 1.70 -0.15 15.51
CA GLU A 134 1.35 -0.82 16.76
C GLU A 134 2.50 -1.72 17.24
N VAL A 135 3.21 -2.37 16.29
CA VAL A 135 4.39 -3.21 16.61
C VAL A 135 5.50 -2.38 17.22
N GLU A 136 5.72 -1.15 16.74
CA GLU A 136 6.73 -0.22 17.27
C GLU A 136 6.46 0.20 18.73
N GLU A 137 5.19 0.17 19.15
CA GLU A 137 4.78 0.53 20.52
C GLU A 137 4.83 -0.66 21.50
N LEU A 138 5.03 -1.89 21.00
CA LEU A 138 5.06 -3.10 21.83
C LEU A 138 6.40 -3.24 22.58
N SER A 139 6.30 -3.67 23.85
CA SER A 139 7.47 -4.17 24.56
C SER A 139 7.89 -5.55 24.06
N GLU A 140 9.15 -5.95 24.29
CA GLU A 140 9.67 -7.27 23.93
C GLU A 140 8.76 -8.41 24.44
N VAL A 141 8.31 -8.33 25.68
CA VAL A 141 7.42 -9.33 26.29
C VAL A 141 6.06 -9.40 25.61
N GLN A 142 5.53 -8.25 25.18
CA GLN A 142 4.27 -8.21 24.44
C GLN A 142 4.42 -8.80 23.03
N LEU A 143 5.56 -8.52 22.38
CA LEU A 143 5.88 -9.08 21.07
C LEU A 143 6.06 -10.60 21.14
N GLU A 144 6.78 -11.12 22.14
CA GLU A 144 6.92 -12.57 22.39
C GLU A 144 5.56 -13.26 22.48
N ASN A 145 4.64 -12.72 23.29
CA ASN A 145 3.28 -13.27 23.45
C ASN A 145 2.43 -13.26 22.16
N ILE A 146 2.79 -12.44 21.19
CA ILE A 146 2.06 -12.33 19.91
C ILE A 146 2.62 -13.32 18.89
N VAL A 147 3.93 -13.61 18.94
CA VAL A 147 4.57 -14.51 18.00
C VAL A 147 4.52 -15.97 18.42
N GLU A 148 4.25 -16.27 19.67
CA GLU A 148 3.92 -17.61 20.14
C GLU A 148 2.49 -18.00 19.76
#